data_75e465b001bc4edcd70f68c310930fa9
#
_entry.id   75e465b001bc4edcd70f68c310930fa9
#
_cell.length_a   1.000
_cell.length_b   1.000
_cell.length_c   1.000
_cell.angle_alpha   90.00
_cell.angle_beta   90.00
_cell.angle_gamma   90.00
#
_symmetry.space_group_name_H-M   'P 1'
#
loop_
_entity.id
_entity.type
_entity.pdbx_description
1 polymer ?
#
loop_
_entity_poly.entity_id
_entity_poly.type
_entity_poly.pdbx_seq_one_letter_code
_entity_poly.pdbx_strand_id
1 'polypeptide(L)' 'MISEYSRTIPKRGDRVGIAQQEGVFEVVDINSLMQTAILKSTDGQGHVTRNVSWTSLKFLDKK' A
#
# COMPACT_ATOMS: atom_id res chain seq x y z
N MET A 1 14.86 -1.99 18.74
CA MET A 1 14.40 -2.03 18.45
C MET A 1 13.68 -2.02 17.83
N ILE A 2 13.41 -2.09 17.28
CA ILE A 2 12.87 -2.17 16.70
C ILE A 2 12.09 -1.68 16.02
N SER A 3 11.87 -1.61 15.54
CA SER A 3 11.06 -0.86 14.98
C SER A 3 10.82 -0.93 13.57
N GLU A 4 11.29 -1.75 12.90
CA GLU A 4 11.01 -1.75 11.53
C GLU A 4 9.62 -2.19 11.27
N TYR A 5 9.01 -2.89 12.17
CA TYR A 5 7.67 -3.23 11.89
C TYR A 5 6.76 -2.16 12.25
N SER A 6 7.20 -1.11 12.67
CA SER A 6 6.28 -0.05 12.87
C SER A 6 6.04 0.70 11.59
N ARG A 7 6.43 0.16 10.48
CA ARG A 7 6.16 0.81 9.25
C ARG A 7 4.72 0.60 8.88
N THR A 8 3.86 1.51 9.30
CA THR A 8 2.45 1.46 9.00
C THR A 8 2.01 2.59 8.10
N ILE A 9 2.94 3.47 7.73
CA ILE A 9 2.61 4.62 6.89
C ILE A 9 3.18 4.37 5.50
N PRO A 10 2.32 4.26 4.50
CA PRO A 10 2.82 4.03 3.15
C PRO A 10 3.42 5.29 2.56
N LYS A 11 4.23 5.11 1.54
CA LYS A 11 4.79 6.21 0.78
C LYS A 11 4.55 5.95 -0.68
N ARG A 12 4.50 7.01 -1.46
CA ARG A 12 4.37 6.84 -2.90
C ARG A 12 5.51 6.00 -3.41
N GLY A 13 5.18 5.08 -4.28
CA GLY A 13 6.16 4.17 -4.85
C GLY A 13 6.33 2.89 -4.08
N ASP A 14 5.77 2.78 -2.88
CA ASP A 14 5.84 1.55 -2.13
C ASP A 14 5.07 0.45 -2.84
N ARG A 15 5.58 -0.76 -2.71
CA ARG A 15 4.84 -1.91 -3.19
C ARG A 15 4.17 -2.57 -2.01
N VAL A 16 2.89 -2.81 -2.17
CA VAL A 16 2.07 -3.33 -1.08
C VAL A 16 1.10 -4.35 -1.61
N GLY A 17 0.63 -5.20 -0.72
CA GLY A 17 -0.52 -6.03 -0.98
C GLY A 17 -1.70 -5.49 -0.21
N ILE A 18 -2.87 -5.99 -0.53
CA ILE A 18 -4.09 -5.64 0.19
C ILE A 18 -4.58 -6.91 0.86
N ALA A 19 -4.96 -6.80 2.13
CA ALA A 19 -5.46 -7.96 2.86
C ALA A 19 -6.63 -8.58 2.10
N GLN A 20 -6.60 -9.90 1.98
CA GLN A 20 -7.66 -10.66 1.33
C GLN A 20 -7.74 -10.44 -0.17
N GLN A 21 -6.73 -9.83 -0.77
CA GLN A 21 -6.66 -9.71 -2.21
C GLN A 21 -5.31 -10.18 -2.68
N GLU A 22 -5.28 -10.76 -3.86
CA GLU A 22 -4.03 -11.20 -4.44
C GLU A 22 -3.44 -10.09 -5.28
N GLY A 23 -2.13 -10.16 -5.47
CA GLY A 23 -1.47 -9.24 -6.34
C GLY A 23 -0.66 -8.21 -5.58
N VAL A 24 0.12 -7.48 -6.34
CA VAL A 24 1.00 -6.46 -5.82
C VAL A 24 0.52 -5.13 -6.37
N PHE A 25 0.50 -4.14 -5.51
CA PHE A 25 0.04 -2.82 -5.88
C PHE A 25 1.11 -1.81 -5.57
N GLU A 26 1.06 -0.71 -6.28
CA GLU A 26 1.98 0.39 -6.04
C GLU A 26 1.19 1.55 -5.45
N VAL A 27 1.72 2.14 -4.40
CA VAL A 27 1.08 3.31 -3.79
C VAL A 27 1.33 4.50 -4.70
N VAL A 28 0.26 5.08 -5.21
CA VAL A 28 0.40 6.23 -6.09
C VAL A 28 0.02 7.53 -5.40
N ASP A 29 -0.72 7.44 -4.31
CA ASP A 29 -1.03 8.63 -3.52
C ASP A 29 -1.47 8.19 -2.14
N ILE A 30 -1.36 9.10 -1.18
CA ILE A 30 -1.77 8.81 0.18
C ILE A 30 -2.55 9.98 0.72
N ASN A 31 -3.42 9.69 1.67
CA ASN A 31 -4.18 10.69 2.37
C ASN A 31 -3.95 10.49 3.86
N SER A 32 -3.11 11.33 4.45
CA SER A 32 -2.75 11.18 5.85
C SER A 32 -3.91 11.49 6.77
N LEU A 33 -4.75 12.39 6.34
CA LEU A 33 -5.87 12.78 7.18
C LEU A 33 -6.84 11.62 7.37
N MET A 34 -7.13 10.92 6.30
CA MET A 34 -8.04 9.78 6.34
C MET A 34 -7.33 8.47 6.57
N GLN A 35 -6.00 8.48 6.49
CA GLN A 35 -5.18 7.28 6.62
C GLN A 35 -5.57 6.24 5.58
N THR A 36 -5.72 6.70 4.36
CA THR A 36 -6.02 5.84 3.23
C THR A 36 -4.99 6.05 2.14
N ALA A 37 -5.00 5.18 1.17
CA ALA A 37 -4.07 5.25 0.05
C ALA A 37 -4.79 4.93 -1.24
N ILE A 38 -4.23 5.41 -2.32
CA ILE A 38 -4.67 5.07 -3.66
C ILE A 38 -3.60 4.17 -4.24
N LEU A 39 -4.02 3.01 -4.70
CA LEU A 39 -3.12 1.99 -5.17
C LEU A 39 -3.39 1.70 -6.62
N LYS A 40 -2.34 1.32 -7.33
CA LYS A 40 -2.45 0.95 -8.72
C LYS A 40 -1.90 -0.46 -8.87
N SER A 41 -2.63 -1.28 -9.59
CA SER A 41 -2.21 -2.64 -9.84
C SER A 41 -0.93 -2.64 -10.67
N THR A 42 -0.02 -3.55 -10.35
CA THR A 42 1.24 -3.66 -11.09
C THR A 42 1.19 -4.76 -12.12
N ASP A 43 0.02 -5.33 -12.37
CA ASP A 43 -0.08 -6.46 -13.29
C ASP A 43 -0.25 -6.02 -14.74
N GLY A 44 -0.08 -4.75 -15.02
CA GLY A 44 -0.21 -4.27 -16.38
C GLY A 44 -1.61 -3.83 -16.75
N GLN A 45 -2.58 -4.07 -15.89
CA GLN A 45 -3.95 -3.69 -16.17
C GLN A 45 -4.25 -2.26 -15.80
N GLY A 46 -3.47 -1.71 -14.89
CA GLY A 46 -3.65 -0.31 -14.52
C GLY A 46 -4.86 -0.03 -13.67
N HIS A 47 -5.40 -1.05 -13.01
CA HIS A 47 -6.53 -0.82 -12.13
C HIS A 47 -6.11 0.03 -10.95
N VAL A 48 -6.98 0.96 -10.58
CA VAL A 48 -6.72 1.86 -9.46
C VAL A 48 -7.75 1.59 -8.39
N THR A 49 -7.27 1.42 -7.17
CA THR A 49 -8.12 1.19 -6.00
C THR A 49 -7.94 2.35 -5.06
N ARG A 50 -9.03 2.97 -4.65
CA ARG A 50 -8.99 4.16 -3.82
C ARG A 50 -9.50 3.88 -2.44
N ASN A 51 -9.16 4.76 -1.53
CA ASN A 51 -9.67 4.73 -0.16
C ASN A 51 -9.33 3.42 0.53
N VAL A 52 -8.11 2.93 0.30
CA VAL A 52 -7.67 1.72 0.95
C VAL A 52 -7.08 2.10 2.29
N SER A 53 -7.65 1.55 3.36
CA SER A 53 -7.16 1.85 4.69
C SER A 53 -5.71 1.39 4.84
N TRP A 54 -4.90 2.20 5.51
CA TRP A 54 -3.51 1.83 5.74
C TRP A 54 -3.41 0.51 6.50
N THR A 55 -4.39 0.20 7.33
CA THR A 55 -4.36 -1.03 8.10
C THR A 55 -4.61 -2.26 7.27
N SER A 56 -5.08 -2.09 6.04
CA SER A 56 -5.28 -3.21 5.13
C SER A 56 -4.07 -3.49 4.27
N LEU A 57 -3.02 -2.71 4.39
CA LEU A 57 -1.87 -2.85 3.52
C LEU A 57 -0.87 -3.83 4.10
N LYS A 58 -0.28 -4.63 3.22
CA LYS A 58 0.85 -5.47 3.57
C LYS A 58 2.06 -4.91 2.85
N PHE A 59 3.05 -4.48 3.60
CA PHE A 59 4.23 -3.88 3.01
C PHE A 59 5.16 -4.97 2.52
N LEU A 60 5.49 -4.92 1.24
CA LEU A 60 6.22 -6.00 0.59
C LEU A 60 7.66 -5.67 0.30
N ASP A 61 8.16 -4.56 0.79
CA ASP A 61 9.52 -4.23 0.48
C ASP A 61 10.44 -5.22 1.13
N LYS A 62 11.29 -5.44 0.57
CA LYS A 62 12.11 -6.31 1.02
C LYS A 62 13.39 -5.89 0.95
N LYS A 63 13.87 -5.70 1.15
CA LYS A 63 14.90 -5.35 1.14
C LYS A 63 15.37 -5.20 0.90
#